data_f53cd1f43b0f9c338816c9f3e801418e
#
_entry.id   f53cd1f43b0f9c338816c9f3e801418e
#
_cell.length_a   1.000
_cell.length_b   1.000
_cell.length_c   1.000
_cell.angle_alpha   90.00
_cell.angle_beta   90.00
_cell.angle_gamma   90.00
#
_symmetry.space_group_name_H-M   'P 1'
#
loop_
_entity.id
_entity.type
_entity.pdbx_description
1 polymer ?
#
loop_
_entity_poly.entity_id
_entity_poly.type
_entity_poly.pdbx_seq_one_letter_code
_entity_poly.pdbx_strand_id
1 'polypeptide(L)'
;VEAGCDVIDTAISPLALGTSQPATEVMAKTFEGTEFDPGLDQKLLAEIADYFRPLREEWIASGLLNPKVLGVNVKTLLYQVPGGMLSNLVSQLKEMGAEDKFEAVLEEVPRVRKDYGEPPLVTPSSQIVGTQAVLNVVTGERYKMCTKESKALVRGEYGQSVKPVDPEVKKKVIGDEEQITCRPADLLENELDKIEKEMIQYKKQDEDVLTYALFPQVATDFFKYREAQDKKVDVTLADKDSTAYPV
;
A
#
# COMPACT_ATOMS: atom_id res chain seq x y z
N VAL A 1 -1.06 26.31 -3.97
CA VAL A 1 -0.07 26.96 -4.83
C VAL A 1 0.40 28.24 -4.15
N GLU A 2 -0.44 29.22 -3.85
CA GLU A 2 -0.06 30.48 -3.19
C GLU A 2 0.66 30.27 -1.84
N ALA A 3 0.36 29.17 -1.12
CA ALA A 3 1.02 28.81 0.13
C ALA A 3 2.35 28.05 -0.07
N GLY A 4 2.87 27.93 -1.28
CA GLY A 4 4.16 27.30 -1.61
C GLY A 4 4.06 25.84 -2.09
N CYS A 5 2.91 25.41 -2.60
CA CYS A 5 2.79 24.09 -3.25
C CYS A 5 3.28 24.20 -4.70
N ASP A 6 4.31 23.43 -5.07
CA ASP A 6 4.92 23.47 -6.40
C ASP A 6 4.33 22.44 -7.36
N VAL A 7 3.79 21.33 -6.83
CA VAL A 7 3.23 20.21 -7.60
C VAL A 7 1.87 19.82 -7.08
N ILE A 8 0.91 19.62 -7.98
CA ILE A 8 -0.44 19.14 -7.67
C ILE A 8 -0.66 17.82 -8.41
N ASP A 9 -0.91 16.77 -7.65
CA ASP A 9 -1.28 15.48 -8.21
C ASP A 9 -2.73 15.47 -8.69
N THR A 10 -2.94 15.01 -9.91
CA THR A 10 -4.24 14.96 -10.56
C THR A 10 -4.43 13.62 -11.29
N ALA A 11 -5.67 13.33 -11.70
CA ALA A 11 -6.00 12.18 -12.54
C ALA A 11 -6.89 12.61 -13.70
N ILE A 12 -6.76 11.96 -14.86
CA ILE A 12 -7.65 12.20 -16.00
C ILE A 12 -9.11 11.94 -15.61
N SER A 13 -10.05 12.77 -16.07
CA SER A 13 -11.43 12.84 -15.54
C SER A 13 -12.15 11.49 -15.40
N PRO A 14 -12.07 10.53 -16.33
CA PRO A 14 -12.73 9.24 -16.14
C PRO A 14 -12.22 8.44 -14.92
N LEU A 15 -10.98 8.68 -14.49
CA LEU A 15 -10.33 7.99 -13.38
C LEU A 15 -10.15 8.89 -12.14
N ALA A 16 -10.71 10.11 -12.18
CA ALA A 16 -10.60 11.08 -11.11
C ALA A 16 -11.69 10.92 -10.04
N LEU A 17 -11.51 11.64 -8.93
CA LEU A 17 -12.44 11.69 -7.78
C LEU A 17 -12.55 10.37 -7.01
N GLY A 18 -13.50 10.32 -6.09
CA GLY A 18 -13.65 9.16 -5.19
C GLY A 18 -12.40 8.94 -4.35
N THR A 19 -11.76 7.79 -4.53
CA THR A 19 -10.48 7.43 -3.88
C THR A 19 -9.24 7.87 -4.66
N SER A 20 -9.44 8.48 -5.84
CA SER A 20 -8.38 9.01 -6.70
C SER A 20 -8.16 10.52 -6.45
N GLN A 21 -7.47 11.17 -7.35
CA GLN A 21 -7.09 12.59 -7.29
C GLN A 21 -8.15 13.49 -7.96
N PRO A 22 -8.08 14.83 -7.81
CA PRO A 22 -8.88 15.76 -8.59
C PRO A 22 -8.68 15.58 -10.10
N ALA A 23 -9.70 15.91 -10.89
CA ALA A 23 -9.61 15.81 -12.35
C ALA A 23 -8.60 16.81 -12.93
N THR A 24 -7.67 16.31 -13.75
CA THR A 24 -6.61 17.10 -14.40
C THR A 24 -7.19 18.26 -15.21
N GLU A 25 -8.23 18.00 -16.01
CA GLU A 25 -8.90 18.98 -16.86
C GLU A 25 -9.51 20.12 -16.03
N VAL A 26 -10.11 19.78 -14.88
CA VAL A 26 -10.72 20.76 -13.97
C VAL A 26 -9.64 21.61 -13.32
N MET A 27 -8.55 20.99 -12.82
CA MET A 27 -7.45 21.72 -12.20
C MET A 27 -6.75 22.63 -13.20
N ALA A 28 -6.44 22.14 -14.40
CA ALA A 28 -5.84 22.94 -15.46
C ALA A 28 -6.73 24.14 -15.82
N LYS A 29 -8.05 23.94 -15.94
CA LYS A 29 -9.01 25.02 -16.24
C LYS A 29 -9.16 26.02 -15.08
N THR A 30 -9.01 25.56 -13.83
CA THR A 30 -9.06 26.43 -12.64
C THR A 30 -7.90 27.44 -12.63
N PHE A 31 -6.72 27.03 -13.09
CA PHE A 31 -5.52 27.88 -13.12
C PHE A 31 -5.34 28.65 -14.43
N GLU A 32 -6.16 28.37 -15.45
CA GLU A 32 -6.05 29.03 -16.77
C GLU A 32 -6.09 30.56 -16.63
N GLY A 33 -5.13 31.24 -17.23
CA GLY A 33 -5.00 32.70 -17.18
C GLY A 33 -4.49 33.28 -15.87
N THR A 34 -4.11 32.45 -14.91
CA THR A 34 -3.40 32.87 -13.69
C THR A 34 -1.89 32.71 -13.83
N GLU A 35 -1.11 33.23 -12.89
CA GLU A 35 0.36 32.99 -12.83
C GLU A 35 0.74 31.52 -12.61
N PHE A 36 -0.23 30.67 -12.23
CA PHE A 36 -0.07 29.25 -11.99
C PHE A 36 -0.61 28.38 -13.13
N ASP A 37 -0.91 28.98 -14.29
CA ASP A 37 -1.44 28.27 -15.44
C ASP A 37 -0.42 27.22 -15.95
N PRO A 38 -0.76 25.91 -15.90
CA PRO A 38 0.15 24.87 -16.36
C PRO A 38 0.30 24.80 -17.89
N GLY A 39 -0.48 25.57 -18.65
CA GLY A 39 -0.42 25.60 -20.10
C GLY A 39 -0.81 24.28 -20.78
N LEU A 40 -1.64 23.46 -20.17
CA LEU A 40 -2.04 22.16 -20.72
C LEU A 40 -3.08 22.31 -21.83
N ASP A 41 -2.93 21.51 -22.90
CA ASP A 41 -3.88 21.47 -24.00
C ASP A 41 -5.17 20.75 -23.60
N GLN A 42 -6.24 21.52 -23.41
CA GLN A 42 -7.57 21.01 -23.00
C GLN A 42 -8.18 20.06 -24.03
N LYS A 43 -7.87 20.21 -25.34
CA LYS A 43 -8.37 19.30 -26.38
C LYS A 43 -7.68 17.94 -26.27
N LEU A 44 -6.37 17.95 -26.10
CA LEU A 44 -5.62 16.72 -25.90
C LEU A 44 -6.03 15.99 -24.60
N LEU A 45 -6.28 16.73 -23.51
CA LEU A 45 -6.82 16.15 -22.29
C LEU A 45 -8.18 15.51 -22.50
N ALA A 46 -9.06 16.13 -23.30
CA ALA A 46 -10.36 15.56 -23.64
C ALA A 46 -10.22 14.27 -24.48
N GLU A 47 -9.30 14.22 -25.45
CA GLU A 47 -9.02 13.02 -26.25
C GLU A 47 -8.51 11.87 -25.34
N ILE A 48 -7.62 12.18 -24.40
CA ILE A 48 -7.15 11.21 -23.41
C ILE A 48 -8.32 10.71 -22.54
N ALA A 49 -9.18 11.61 -22.09
CA ALA A 49 -10.35 11.24 -21.30
C ALA A 49 -11.30 10.31 -22.06
N ASP A 50 -11.54 10.59 -23.35
CA ASP A 50 -12.39 9.77 -24.21
C ASP A 50 -11.83 8.35 -24.42
N TYR A 51 -10.50 8.20 -24.46
CA TYR A 51 -9.85 6.90 -24.51
C TYR A 51 -10.10 6.08 -23.22
N PHE A 52 -10.00 6.71 -22.03
CA PHE A 52 -10.16 6.02 -20.75
C PHE A 52 -11.61 5.79 -20.34
N ARG A 53 -12.58 6.49 -20.90
CA ARG A 53 -14.00 6.37 -20.56
C ARG A 53 -14.57 4.96 -20.75
N PRO A 54 -14.41 4.31 -21.92
CA PRO A 54 -14.89 2.94 -22.12
C PRO A 54 -14.15 1.93 -21.25
N LEU A 55 -12.86 2.13 -21.00
CA LEU A 55 -12.09 1.26 -20.09
C LEU A 55 -12.63 1.32 -18.66
N ARG A 56 -12.98 2.51 -18.17
CA ARG A 56 -13.61 2.67 -16.87
C ARG A 56 -14.94 1.92 -16.77
N GLU A 57 -15.76 2.01 -17.81
CA GLU A 57 -17.05 1.32 -17.88
C GLU A 57 -16.87 -0.20 -17.86
N GLU A 58 -15.89 -0.72 -18.58
CA GLU A 58 -15.52 -2.14 -18.57
C GLU A 58 -15.05 -2.59 -17.18
N TRP A 59 -14.19 -1.79 -16.51
CA TRP A 59 -13.71 -2.12 -15.18
C TRP A 59 -14.82 -2.09 -14.12
N ILE A 60 -15.81 -1.21 -14.26
CA ILE A 60 -17.00 -1.22 -13.40
C ILE A 60 -17.84 -2.48 -13.67
N ALA A 61 -18.07 -2.81 -14.94
CA ALA A 61 -18.88 -3.95 -15.33
C ALA A 61 -18.23 -5.29 -14.91
N SER A 62 -16.91 -5.41 -14.99
CA SER A 62 -16.15 -6.58 -14.55
C SER A 62 -15.99 -6.68 -13.03
N GLY A 63 -16.32 -5.62 -12.28
CA GLY A 63 -16.13 -5.55 -10.83
C GLY A 63 -14.69 -5.26 -10.39
N LEU A 64 -13.78 -4.98 -11.34
CA LEU A 64 -12.41 -4.54 -11.05
C LEU A 64 -12.42 -3.19 -10.33
N LEU A 65 -13.29 -2.27 -10.75
CA LEU A 65 -13.50 -0.98 -10.13
C LEU A 65 -14.81 -0.99 -9.34
N ASN A 66 -14.71 -0.97 -8.01
CA ASN A 66 -15.89 -1.02 -7.15
C ASN A 66 -16.63 0.34 -7.15
N PRO A 67 -17.91 0.42 -7.53
CA PRO A 67 -18.67 1.66 -7.54
C PRO A 67 -18.74 2.37 -6.17
N LYS A 68 -18.63 1.64 -5.06
CA LYS A 68 -18.64 2.22 -3.70
C LYS A 68 -17.49 3.20 -3.44
N VAL A 69 -16.38 3.05 -4.16
CA VAL A 69 -15.19 3.92 -4.00
C VAL A 69 -15.12 5.04 -5.05
N LEU A 70 -16.10 5.12 -5.96
CA LEU A 70 -16.13 6.13 -7.02
C LEU A 70 -16.85 7.43 -6.60
N GLY A 71 -17.68 7.36 -5.56
CA GLY A 71 -18.41 8.51 -5.03
C GLY A 71 -17.63 9.31 -4.00
N VAL A 72 -17.98 10.57 -3.83
CA VAL A 72 -17.47 11.37 -2.71
C VAL A 72 -18.27 11.00 -1.45
N ASN A 73 -17.58 10.45 -0.45
CA ASN A 73 -18.14 10.18 0.86
C ASN A 73 -17.55 11.18 1.86
N VAL A 74 -18.31 12.19 2.24
CA VAL A 74 -17.86 13.22 3.19
C VAL A 74 -17.55 12.66 4.59
N LYS A 75 -18.07 11.49 4.94
CA LYS A 75 -17.73 10.81 6.20
C LYS A 75 -16.26 10.41 6.24
N THR A 76 -15.61 10.15 5.09
CA THR A 76 -14.17 9.87 5.03
C THR A 76 -13.32 11.03 5.54
N LEU A 77 -13.79 12.26 5.37
CA LEU A 77 -13.16 13.45 5.94
C LEU A 77 -13.27 13.49 7.46
N LEU A 78 -14.40 13.05 8.01
CA LEU A 78 -14.62 12.95 9.46
C LEU A 78 -13.74 11.85 10.08
N TYR A 79 -13.62 10.73 9.39
CA TYR A 79 -12.82 9.58 9.85
C TYR A 79 -11.34 9.69 9.45
N GLN A 80 -10.96 10.71 8.67
CA GLN A 80 -9.60 10.97 8.21
C GLN A 80 -8.97 9.79 7.45
N VAL A 81 -9.80 9.06 6.70
CA VAL A 81 -9.37 7.88 5.94
C VAL A 81 -8.94 8.29 4.54
N PRO A 82 -7.66 8.12 4.16
CA PRO A 82 -7.19 8.36 2.80
C PRO A 82 -7.89 7.46 1.78
N GLY A 83 -8.05 7.94 0.53
CA GLY A 83 -8.74 7.22 -0.53
C GLY A 83 -8.20 5.80 -0.79
N GLY A 84 -6.88 5.63 -0.86
CA GLY A 84 -6.24 4.32 -1.02
C GLY A 84 -6.52 3.36 0.15
N MET A 85 -6.57 3.88 1.38
CA MET A 85 -6.96 3.10 2.55
C MET A 85 -8.42 2.63 2.47
N LEU A 86 -9.32 3.48 1.98
CA LEU A 86 -10.74 3.14 1.83
C LEU A 86 -10.92 1.94 0.90
N SER A 87 -10.24 1.92 -0.25
CA SER A 87 -10.28 0.80 -1.20
C SER A 87 -9.78 -0.50 -0.56
N ASN A 88 -8.70 -0.44 0.21
CA ASN A 88 -8.15 -1.60 0.91
C ASN A 88 -9.12 -2.13 1.98
N LEU A 89 -9.77 -1.25 2.76
CA LEU A 89 -10.77 -1.65 3.75
C LEU A 89 -11.97 -2.36 3.13
N VAL A 90 -12.47 -1.85 2.00
CA VAL A 90 -13.56 -2.51 1.26
C VAL A 90 -13.15 -3.91 0.80
N SER A 91 -11.94 -4.05 0.25
CA SER A 91 -11.43 -5.36 -0.21
C SER A 91 -11.26 -6.35 0.95
N GLN A 92 -10.65 -5.92 2.05
CA GLN A 92 -10.44 -6.77 3.24
C GLN A 92 -11.77 -7.23 3.85
N LEU A 93 -12.76 -6.34 3.98
CA LEU A 93 -14.08 -6.71 4.50
C LEU A 93 -14.82 -7.69 3.59
N LYS A 94 -14.66 -7.52 2.26
CA LYS A 94 -15.23 -8.47 1.29
C LYS A 94 -14.61 -9.85 1.42
N GLU A 95 -13.29 -9.94 1.54
CA GLU A 95 -12.58 -11.22 1.74
C GLU A 95 -12.99 -11.91 3.04
N MET A 96 -13.32 -11.14 4.08
CA MET A 96 -13.77 -11.64 5.38
C MET A 96 -15.29 -11.88 5.46
N GLY A 97 -16.06 -11.58 4.41
CA GLY A 97 -17.53 -11.68 4.42
C GLY A 97 -18.21 -10.75 5.42
N ALA A 98 -17.61 -9.60 5.70
CA ALA A 98 -18.03 -8.64 6.73
C ALA A 98 -18.31 -7.24 6.15
N GLU A 99 -18.81 -7.17 4.92
CA GLU A 99 -19.07 -5.90 4.21
C GLU A 99 -20.10 -5.00 4.93
N ASP A 100 -21.00 -5.60 5.69
CA ASP A 100 -21.98 -4.93 6.54
C ASP A 100 -21.35 -4.11 7.66
N LYS A 101 -20.13 -4.42 8.05
CA LYS A 101 -19.38 -3.73 9.13
C LYS A 101 -18.58 -2.51 8.69
N PHE A 102 -18.68 -2.13 7.41
CA PHE A 102 -17.86 -1.08 6.83
C PHE A 102 -17.92 0.26 7.59
N GLU A 103 -19.13 0.74 7.94
CA GLU A 103 -19.30 1.99 8.69
C GLU A 103 -18.66 1.90 10.08
N ALA A 104 -18.83 0.78 10.78
CA ALA A 104 -18.24 0.57 12.11
C ALA A 104 -16.70 0.56 12.04
N VAL A 105 -16.12 0.04 10.96
CA VAL A 105 -14.67 0.10 10.75
C VAL A 105 -14.20 1.53 10.52
N LEU A 106 -14.93 2.33 9.73
CA LEU A 106 -14.60 3.74 9.53
C LEU A 106 -14.62 4.53 10.85
N GLU A 107 -15.54 4.24 11.75
CA GLU A 107 -15.59 4.85 13.10
C GLU A 107 -14.45 4.39 14.01
N GLU A 108 -13.98 3.15 13.83
CA GLU A 108 -12.89 2.58 14.63
C GLU A 108 -11.50 3.09 14.19
N VAL A 109 -11.30 3.45 12.92
CA VAL A 109 -10.01 3.93 12.41
C VAL A 109 -9.44 5.11 13.20
N PRO A 110 -10.18 6.21 13.48
CA PRO A 110 -9.66 7.32 14.29
C PRO A 110 -9.31 6.91 15.72
N ARG A 111 -10.02 5.94 16.29
CA ARG A 111 -9.75 5.41 17.64
C ARG A 111 -8.43 4.65 17.67
N VAL A 112 -8.23 3.73 16.73
CA VAL A 112 -6.96 2.98 16.60
C VAL A 112 -5.81 3.94 16.32
N ARG A 113 -6.00 4.93 15.44
CA ARG A 113 -5.00 5.96 15.16
C ARG A 113 -4.59 6.71 16.42
N LYS A 114 -5.57 7.15 17.22
CA LYS A 114 -5.31 7.84 18.49
C LYS A 114 -4.54 6.95 19.46
N ASP A 115 -4.96 5.70 19.61
CA ASP A 115 -4.36 4.73 20.53
C ASP A 115 -2.89 4.42 20.17
N TYR A 116 -2.56 4.43 18.86
CA TYR A 116 -1.20 4.21 18.36
C TYR A 116 -0.32 5.47 18.36
N GLY A 117 -0.78 6.57 19.00
CA GLY A 117 -0.02 7.80 19.14
C GLY A 117 -0.08 8.68 17.88
N GLU A 118 -1.20 8.68 17.20
CA GLU A 118 -1.50 9.51 16.02
C GLU A 118 -0.49 9.39 14.86
N PRO A 119 -0.12 8.18 14.42
CA PRO A 119 0.73 8.04 13.26
C PRO A 119 0.10 8.72 12.04
N PRO A 120 0.89 9.29 11.11
CA PRO A 120 0.37 9.77 9.85
C PRO A 120 -0.24 8.61 9.06
N LEU A 121 -1.43 8.84 8.45
CA LEU A 121 -2.12 7.80 7.68
C LEU A 121 -1.60 7.75 6.23
N VAL A 122 -0.35 7.36 6.08
CA VAL A 122 0.35 7.08 4.81
C VAL A 122 0.84 5.64 4.83
N THR A 123 1.26 5.09 3.69
CA THR A 123 1.84 3.74 3.63
C THR A 123 3.17 3.70 4.42
N PRO A 124 3.40 2.74 5.32
CA PRO A 124 2.56 1.58 5.64
C PRO A 124 1.58 1.79 6.82
N SER A 125 1.69 2.87 7.59
CA SER A 125 0.94 3.09 8.83
C SER A 125 -0.59 3.13 8.62
N SER A 126 -1.04 3.66 7.49
CA SER A 126 -2.47 3.64 7.13
C SER A 126 -3.02 2.23 7.01
N GLN A 127 -2.25 1.31 6.40
CA GLN A 127 -2.65 -0.10 6.27
C GLN A 127 -2.66 -0.79 7.63
N ILE A 128 -1.67 -0.52 8.49
CA ILE A 128 -1.58 -1.10 9.84
C ILE A 128 -2.78 -0.67 10.68
N VAL A 129 -3.08 0.63 10.72
CA VAL A 129 -4.22 1.18 11.45
C VAL A 129 -5.54 0.63 10.90
N GLY A 130 -5.69 0.58 9.57
CA GLY A 130 -6.89 0.07 8.91
C GLY A 130 -7.14 -1.40 9.20
N THR A 131 -6.14 -2.25 9.03
CA THR A 131 -6.25 -3.68 9.32
C THR A 131 -6.57 -3.92 10.80
N GLN A 132 -5.96 -3.17 11.71
CA GLN A 132 -6.28 -3.29 13.12
C GLN A 132 -7.71 -2.85 13.44
N ALA A 133 -8.23 -1.80 12.80
CA ALA A 133 -9.62 -1.38 12.94
C ALA A 133 -10.59 -2.48 12.44
N VAL A 134 -10.30 -3.09 11.30
CA VAL A 134 -11.07 -4.24 10.80
C VAL A 134 -11.09 -5.39 11.82
N LEU A 135 -9.93 -5.77 12.35
CA LEU A 135 -9.83 -6.86 13.33
C LEU A 135 -10.61 -6.53 14.61
N ASN A 136 -10.52 -5.31 15.13
CA ASN A 136 -11.26 -4.90 16.32
C ASN A 136 -12.77 -5.04 16.13
N VAL A 137 -13.29 -4.64 14.96
CA VAL A 137 -14.72 -4.69 14.65
C VAL A 137 -15.19 -6.11 14.35
N VAL A 138 -14.41 -6.88 13.58
CA VAL A 138 -14.79 -8.24 13.19
C VAL A 138 -14.76 -9.18 14.39
N THR A 139 -13.78 -9.07 15.28
CA THR A 139 -13.67 -9.91 16.48
C THR A 139 -14.63 -9.45 17.61
N GLY A 140 -15.18 -8.25 17.51
CA GLY A 140 -16.05 -7.65 18.55
C GLY A 140 -15.31 -7.22 19.81
N GLU A 141 -14.00 -7.34 19.87
CA GLU A 141 -13.16 -6.95 21.01
C GLU A 141 -11.89 -6.27 20.53
N ARG A 142 -11.64 -5.04 21.04
CA ARG A 142 -10.49 -4.24 20.63
C ARG A 142 -9.19 -4.86 21.10
N TYR A 143 -8.25 -5.03 20.14
CA TYR A 143 -6.90 -5.60 20.36
C TYR A 143 -6.89 -7.05 20.84
N LYS A 144 -7.98 -7.81 20.64
CA LYS A 144 -8.00 -9.26 20.86
C LYS A 144 -7.05 -9.99 19.89
N MET A 145 -7.03 -9.50 18.67
CA MET A 145 -6.09 -9.95 17.63
C MET A 145 -5.29 -8.77 17.13
N CYS A 146 -3.98 -8.92 17.10
CA CYS A 146 -3.06 -7.90 16.58
C CYS A 146 -2.15 -8.52 15.55
N THR A 147 -1.97 -7.84 14.42
CA THR A 147 -1.04 -8.28 13.37
C THR A 147 0.42 -8.10 13.84
N LYS A 148 1.33 -8.75 13.15
CA LYS A 148 2.77 -8.57 13.36
C LYS A 148 3.16 -7.09 13.16
N GLU A 149 2.60 -6.46 12.14
CA GLU A 149 2.84 -5.05 11.79
C GLU A 149 2.29 -4.10 12.86
N SER A 150 1.11 -4.39 13.44
CA SER A 150 0.57 -3.62 14.57
C SER A 150 1.50 -3.69 15.79
N LYS A 151 2.03 -4.88 16.10
CA LYS A 151 3.01 -5.05 17.19
C LYS A 151 4.30 -4.29 16.89
N ALA A 152 4.80 -4.37 15.67
CA ALA A 152 6.01 -3.68 15.23
C ALA A 152 5.85 -2.15 15.31
N LEU A 153 4.68 -1.61 14.90
CA LEU A 153 4.39 -0.19 15.00
C LEU A 153 4.37 0.27 16.48
N VAL A 154 3.66 -0.45 17.35
CA VAL A 154 3.57 -0.12 18.78
C VAL A 154 4.92 -0.28 19.47
N ARG A 155 5.75 -1.23 19.04
CA ARG A 155 7.13 -1.42 19.53
C ARG A 155 8.08 -0.30 19.08
N GLY A 156 7.72 0.46 18.05
CA GLY A 156 8.54 1.58 17.53
C GLY A 156 9.49 1.18 16.39
N GLU A 157 9.32 0.02 15.76
CA GLU A 157 10.12 -0.42 14.60
C GLU A 157 9.94 0.47 13.37
N TYR A 158 8.85 1.24 13.30
CA TYR A 158 8.60 2.25 12.26
C TYR A 158 9.00 3.68 12.68
N GLY A 159 9.73 3.82 13.80
CA GLY A 159 10.08 5.10 14.39
C GLY A 159 9.07 5.56 15.44
N GLN A 160 9.25 6.80 15.91
CA GLN A 160 8.39 7.38 16.97
C GLN A 160 7.08 7.91 16.39
N SER A 161 5.98 7.61 17.05
CA SER A 161 4.68 8.24 16.79
C SER A 161 4.67 9.71 17.23
N VAL A 162 3.73 10.50 16.68
CA VAL A 162 3.57 11.94 17.00
C VAL A 162 3.27 12.15 18.47
N LYS A 163 2.48 11.25 19.04
CA LYS A 163 2.13 11.20 20.48
C LYS A 163 2.52 9.85 21.05
N PRO A 164 2.65 9.75 22.39
CA PRO A 164 2.83 8.45 23.01
C PRO A 164 1.69 7.49 22.68
N VAL A 165 2.02 6.21 22.49
CA VAL A 165 1.03 5.13 22.39
C VAL A 165 0.27 5.03 23.71
N ASP A 166 -1.03 4.80 23.63
CA ASP A 166 -1.86 4.59 24.84
C ASP A 166 -1.31 3.43 25.69
N PRO A 167 -1.03 3.64 27.00
CA PRO A 167 -0.38 2.62 27.83
C PRO A 167 -1.17 1.32 27.98
N GLU A 168 -2.51 1.39 28.00
CA GLU A 168 -3.35 0.19 28.12
C GLU A 168 -3.33 -0.59 26.81
N VAL A 169 -3.35 0.13 25.69
CA VAL A 169 -3.24 -0.48 24.36
C VAL A 169 -1.85 -1.06 24.14
N LYS A 170 -0.79 -0.34 24.53
CA LYS A 170 0.58 -0.89 24.51
C LYS A 170 0.63 -2.24 25.22
N LYS A 171 0.10 -2.29 26.47
CA LYS A 171 0.11 -3.53 27.25
C LYS A 171 -0.68 -4.67 26.59
N LYS A 172 -1.80 -4.36 25.91
CA LYS A 172 -2.58 -5.36 25.17
C LYS A 172 -1.84 -5.88 23.93
N VAL A 173 -1.12 -5.00 23.21
CA VAL A 173 -0.53 -5.30 21.91
C VAL A 173 0.85 -5.97 22.03
N ILE A 174 1.72 -5.44 22.88
CA ILE A 174 3.11 -5.93 23.07
C ILE A 174 3.43 -6.37 24.50
N GLY A 175 2.47 -6.30 25.44
CA GLY A 175 2.71 -6.71 26.83
C GLY A 175 3.69 -5.79 27.55
N ASP A 176 4.67 -6.40 28.19
CA ASP A 176 5.70 -5.70 28.96
C ASP A 176 6.97 -5.43 28.15
N GLU A 177 6.93 -5.63 26.80
CA GLU A 177 8.06 -5.33 25.93
C GLU A 177 8.39 -3.82 25.95
N GLU A 178 9.70 -3.51 25.92
CA GLU A 178 10.16 -2.13 25.85
C GLU A 178 9.99 -1.57 24.43
N GLN A 179 9.68 -0.28 24.34
CA GLN A 179 9.60 0.40 23.05
C GLN A 179 10.99 0.86 22.62
N ILE A 180 11.23 0.76 21.32
CA ILE A 180 12.42 1.33 20.67
C ILE A 180 12.33 2.85 20.74
N THR A 181 13.32 3.50 21.33
CA THR A 181 13.39 4.97 21.49
C THR A 181 14.50 5.60 20.66
N CYS A 182 15.41 4.80 20.10
CA CYS A 182 16.43 5.23 19.14
C CYS A 182 15.90 5.09 17.69
N ARG A 183 16.70 5.47 16.72
CA ARG A 183 16.43 5.20 15.31
C ARG A 183 16.45 3.69 15.07
N PRO A 184 15.36 3.07 14.59
CA PRO A 184 15.30 1.61 14.46
C PRO A 184 16.40 1.02 13.58
N ALA A 185 16.81 1.76 12.54
CA ALA A 185 17.88 1.31 11.64
C ALA A 185 19.25 1.13 12.33
N ASP A 186 19.47 1.80 13.47
CA ASP A 186 20.73 1.69 14.22
C ASP A 186 20.83 0.33 14.98
N LEU A 187 19.71 -0.40 15.07
CA LEU A 187 19.63 -1.73 15.67
C LEU A 187 19.82 -2.85 14.64
N LEU A 188 19.88 -2.52 13.35
CA LEU A 188 20.06 -3.50 12.29
C LEU A 188 21.54 -3.80 12.09
N GLU A 189 21.86 -5.09 12.01
CA GLU A 189 23.19 -5.53 11.59
C GLU A 189 23.35 -5.39 10.07
N ASN A 190 24.59 -5.25 9.60
CA ASN A 190 24.88 -5.28 8.17
C ASN A 190 24.75 -6.73 7.67
N GLU A 191 23.74 -6.98 6.84
CA GLU A 191 23.44 -8.32 6.33
C GLU A 191 23.98 -8.54 4.90
N LEU A 192 24.43 -7.51 4.18
CA LEU A 192 24.80 -7.63 2.77
C LEU A 192 25.90 -8.64 2.53
N ASP A 193 26.96 -8.65 3.35
CA ASP A 193 28.05 -9.61 3.22
C ASP A 193 27.61 -11.07 3.44
N LYS A 194 26.65 -11.28 4.33
CA LYS A 194 26.05 -12.59 4.59
C LYS A 194 25.19 -13.02 3.41
N ILE A 195 24.31 -12.12 2.95
CA ILE A 195 23.43 -12.36 1.81
C ILE A 195 24.21 -12.66 0.55
N GLU A 196 25.29 -11.92 0.28
CA GLU A 196 26.14 -12.17 -0.88
C GLU A 196 26.73 -13.60 -0.86
N LYS A 197 27.18 -14.07 0.30
CA LYS A 197 27.67 -15.44 0.45
C LYS A 197 26.58 -16.50 0.26
N GLU A 198 25.37 -16.25 0.76
CA GLU A 198 24.23 -17.16 0.63
C GLU A 198 23.78 -17.33 -0.82
N MET A 199 23.79 -16.22 -1.58
CA MET A 199 23.27 -16.22 -2.95
C MET A 199 24.35 -16.28 -4.03
N ILE A 200 25.61 -16.48 -3.68
CA ILE A 200 26.77 -16.40 -4.58
C ILE A 200 26.62 -17.26 -5.86
N GLN A 201 25.95 -18.40 -5.76
CA GLN A 201 25.66 -19.27 -6.89
C GLN A 201 24.76 -18.65 -7.95
N TYR A 202 23.97 -17.64 -7.60
CA TYR A 202 23.04 -16.93 -8.50
C TYR A 202 23.60 -15.59 -8.95
N LYS A 203 24.65 -15.08 -8.30
CA LYS A 203 25.20 -13.75 -8.55
C LYS A 203 25.82 -13.66 -9.95
N LYS A 204 25.30 -12.76 -10.79
CA LYS A 204 25.87 -12.36 -12.08
C LYS A 204 26.30 -10.89 -12.10
N GLN A 205 25.66 -10.08 -11.23
CA GLN A 205 25.92 -8.65 -11.09
C GLN A 205 25.64 -8.22 -9.64
N ASP A 206 26.10 -7.03 -9.26
CA ASP A 206 25.97 -6.57 -7.85
C ASP A 206 24.53 -6.30 -7.44
N GLU A 207 23.67 -5.90 -8.39
CA GLU A 207 22.23 -5.70 -8.15
C GLU A 207 21.52 -6.99 -7.77
N ASP A 208 22.04 -8.15 -8.10
CA ASP A 208 21.46 -9.44 -7.72
C ASP A 208 21.45 -9.62 -6.19
N VAL A 209 22.48 -9.11 -5.51
CA VAL A 209 22.57 -9.14 -4.04
C VAL A 209 21.45 -8.31 -3.43
N LEU A 210 21.22 -7.12 -3.96
CA LEU A 210 20.13 -6.23 -3.50
C LEU A 210 18.76 -6.83 -3.80
N THR A 211 18.59 -7.42 -4.97
CA THR A 211 17.35 -8.10 -5.37
C THR A 211 17.01 -9.24 -4.41
N TYR A 212 18.02 -10.06 -4.07
CA TYR A 212 17.84 -11.15 -3.12
C TYR A 212 17.59 -10.63 -1.70
N ALA A 213 18.29 -9.57 -1.27
CA ALA A 213 18.10 -8.97 0.05
C ALA A 213 16.66 -8.45 0.25
N LEU A 214 16.08 -7.85 -0.78
CA LEU A 214 14.74 -7.27 -0.71
C LEU A 214 13.62 -8.29 -0.94
N PHE A 215 13.83 -9.27 -1.82
CA PHE A 215 12.80 -10.21 -2.29
C PHE A 215 13.34 -11.63 -2.44
N PRO A 216 13.79 -12.32 -1.36
CA PRO A 216 14.56 -13.56 -1.46
C PRO A 216 13.84 -14.68 -2.22
N GLN A 217 12.55 -14.87 -2.03
CA GLN A 217 11.78 -15.91 -2.72
C GLN A 217 11.62 -15.61 -4.22
N VAL A 218 11.14 -14.40 -4.53
CA VAL A 218 10.92 -13.96 -5.92
C VAL A 218 12.25 -13.89 -6.68
N ALA A 219 13.32 -13.42 -6.03
CA ALA A 219 14.66 -13.36 -6.61
C ALA A 219 15.16 -14.74 -7.00
N THR A 220 14.98 -15.73 -6.13
CA THR A 220 15.43 -17.11 -6.41
C THR A 220 14.73 -17.69 -7.64
N ASP A 221 13.43 -17.48 -7.77
CA ASP A 221 12.67 -17.94 -8.94
C ASP A 221 13.08 -17.19 -10.20
N PHE A 222 13.29 -15.88 -10.11
CA PHE A 222 13.80 -15.08 -11.21
C PHE A 222 15.22 -15.52 -11.66
N PHE A 223 16.11 -15.80 -10.73
CA PHE A 223 17.48 -16.24 -11.07
C PHE A 223 17.47 -17.59 -11.78
N LYS A 224 16.64 -18.53 -11.36
CA LYS A 224 16.43 -19.81 -12.06
C LYS A 224 15.87 -19.60 -13.44
N TYR A 225 14.86 -18.75 -13.58
CA TYR A 225 14.28 -18.38 -14.87
C TYR A 225 15.34 -17.77 -15.81
N ARG A 226 16.10 -16.77 -15.31
CA ARG A 226 17.18 -16.13 -16.05
C ARG A 226 18.24 -17.14 -16.51
N GLU A 227 18.65 -18.04 -15.62
CA GLU A 227 19.62 -19.08 -15.96
C GLU A 227 19.10 -20.03 -17.07
N ALA A 228 17.84 -20.41 -16.98
CA ALA A 228 17.21 -21.25 -18.00
C ALA A 228 17.10 -20.56 -19.35
N GLN A 229 16.76 -19.26 -19.37
CA GLN A 229 16.76 -18.46 -20.59
C GLN A 229 18.15 -18.38 -21.22
N ASP A 230 19.19 -18.14 -20.42
CA ASP A 230 20.58 -18.09 -20.90
C ASP A 230 21.03 -19.43 -21.49
N LYS A 231 20.61 -20.52 -20.86
CA LYS A 231 20.92 -21.89 -21.31
C LYS A 231 19.97 -22.39 -22.42
N LYS A 232 18.95 -21.59 -22.78
CA LYS A 232 17.88 -21.95 -23.74
C LYS A 232 17.14 -23.25 -23.34
N VAL A 233 16.95 -23.46 -22.06
CA VAL A 233 16.23 -24.61 -21.51
C VAL A 233 14.85 -24.14 -21.04
N ASP A 234 13.81 -24.89 -21.38
CA ASP A 234 12.47 -24.65 -20.83
C ASP A 234 12.39 -25.17 -19.40
N VAL A 235 12.23 -24.25 -18.44
CA VAL A 235 12.16 -24.57 -17.00
C VAL A 235 10.96 -25.45 -16.69
N THR A 236 9.87 -25.34 -17.44
CA THR A 236 8.65 -26.14 -17.22
C THR A 236 8.87 -27.61 -17.53
N LEU A 237 9.87 -27.93 -18.34
CA LEU A 237 10.28 -29.30 -18.67
C LEU A 237 11.31 -29.87 -17.70
N ALA A 238 11.86 -29.03 -16.81
CA ALA A 238 12.86 -29.42 -15.81
C ALA A 238 12.24 -29.85 -14.47
N ASP A 239 10.98 -30.27 -14.46
CA ASP A 239 10.35 -30.86 -13.29
C ASP A 239 11.12 -32.10 -12.88
N LYS A 240 11.59 -32.14 -11.62
CA LYS A 240 12.39 -33.26 -11.08
C LYS A 240 11.63 -34.59 -11.08
N ASP A 241 10.30 -34.53 -11.15
CA ASP A 241 9.42 -35.69 -11.22
C ASP A 241 9.04 -36.08 -12.67
N SER A 242 9.49 -35.30 -13.65
CA SER A 242 9.29 -35.60 -15.06
C SER A 242 10.27 -36.69 -15.52
N THR A 243 9.75 -37.79 -16.01
CA THR A 243 10.50 -38.86 -16.67
C THR A 243 10.78 -38.60 -18.14
N ALA A 244 10.34 -37.47 -18.70
CA ALA A 244 10.59 -37.06 -20.06
C ALA A 244 11.92 -36.31 -20.16
N TYR A 245 12.88 -36.92 -20.82
CA TYR A 245 14.12 -36.23 -21.20
C TYR A 245 13.92 -35.58 -22.59
N PRO A 246 14.22 -34.27 -22.76
CA PRO A 246 14.27 -33.70 -24.09
C PRO A 246 15.38 -34.38 -24.86
N VAL A 247 15.04 -34.90 -26.04
CA VAL A 247 15.96 -35.47 -27.01
C VAL A 247 16.58 -34.36 -27.84
#